data_77138e43678c03312e66c1a4c78ba411
#
_entry.id   77138e43678c03312e66c1a4c78ba411
#
_cell.length_a   1.000
_cell.length_b   1.000
_cell.length_c   1.000
_cell.angle_alpha   90.00
_cell.angle_beta   90.00
_cell.angle_gamma   90.00
#
_symmetry.space_group_name_H-M   'P 1'
#
loop_
_entity.id
_entity.type
_entity.pdbx_description
1 polymer ?
#
loop_
_entity_poly.entity_id
_entity_poly.type
_entity_poly.pdbx_seq_one_letter_code
_entity_poly.pdbx_strand_id
1 'polypeptide(L)' 'MDNRKLVKNWHKKILVESEQRIGRKLTADEAQFITSRGGFIALEVIEDTVMLLRGKELEDYLNSEHP' A
#
# COMPACT_ATOMS: atom_id res chain seq x y z
N MET A 1 15.48 18.63 3.94
CA MET A 1 15.27 17.26 3.53
C MET A 1 13.88 17.13 2.88
N ASP A 2 13.82 16.46 1.76
CA ASP A 2 12.58 16.40 1.01
C ASP A 2 11.74 15.20 1.44
N ASN A 3 10.74 15.43 2.27
CA ASN A 3 9.85 14.37 2.76
C ASN A 3 9.04 13.72 1.63
N ARG A 4 8.86 14.43 0.52
CA ARG A 4 8.11 13.87 -0.61
C ARG A 4 8.85 12.69 -1.23
N LYS A 5 10.15 12.77 -1.32
CA LYS A 5 10.95 11.66 -1.85
C LYS A 5 10.87 10.45 -0.94
N LEU A 6 10.92 10.68 0.37
CA LEU A 6 10.81 9.61 1.36
C LEU A 6 9.45 8.92 1.27
N VAL A 7 8.37 9.71 1.20
CA VAL A 7 7.01 9.17 1.07
C VAL A 7 6.86 8.40 -0.23
N LYS A 8 7.38 8.94 -1.33
CA LYS A 8 7.29 8.28 -2.63
C LYS A 8 8.01 6.93 -2.64
N ASN A 9 9.17 6.87 -2.01
CA ASN A 9 9.91 5.61 -1.90
C ASN A 9 9.17 4.61 -1.02
N TRP A 10 8.53 5.09 0.02
CA TRP A 10 7.73 4.26 0.91
C TRP A 10 6.54 3.68 0.17
N HIS A 11 5.82 4.52 -0.61
CA HIS A 11 4.72 4.05 -1.45
C HIS A 11 5.18 2.94 -2.37
N LYS A 12 6.31 3.15 -3.04
CA LYS A 12 6.85 2.15 -3.97
C LYS A 12 7.14 0.82 -3.28
N LYS A 13 7.71 0.89 -2.09
CA LYS A 13 8.00 -0.31 -1.31
C LYS A 13 6.73 -1.08 -0.98
N ILE A 14 5.69 -0.37 -0.54
CA ILE A 14 4.42 -1.00 -0.20
C ILE A 14 3.77 -1.60 -1.44
N LEU A 15 3.82 -0.89 -2.57
CA LEU A 15 3.26 -1.37 -3.83
C LEU A 15 3.91 -2.68 -4.26
N VAL A 16 5.24 -2.73 -4.23
CA VAL A 16 5.98 -3.93 -4.63
C VAL A 16 5.65 -5.10 -3.71
N GLU A 17 5.64 -4.86 -2.41
CA GLU A 17 5.33 -5.89 -1.44
C GLU A 17 3.92 -6.42 -1.64
N SER A 18 2.96 -5.53 -1.88
CA SER A 18 1.57 -5.91 -2.11
C SER A 18 1.42 -6.78 -3.35
N GLU A 19 2.11 -6.42 -4.43
CA GLU A 19 2.06 -7.19 -5.67
C GLU A 19 2.62 -8.59 -5.46
N GLN A 20 3.70 -8.71 -4.72
CA GLN A 20 4.28 -10.01 -4.43
C GLN A 20 3.35 -10.89 -3.60
N ARG A 21 2.66 -10.29 -2.64
CA ARG A 21 1.76 -11.02 -1.75
C ARG A 21 0.45 -11.42 -2.41
N ILE A 22 -0.03 -10.60 -3.36
CA ILE A 22 -1.23 -10.91 -4.13
C ILE A 22 -0.91 -11.86 -5.29
N GLY A 23 0.29 -11.75 -5.84
CA GLY A 23 0.72 -12.59 -6.96
C GLY A 23 0.36 -12.00 -8.31
N ARG A 24 0.08 -10.71 -8.38
CA ARG A 24 -0.18 -9.99 -9.62
C ARG A 24 0.08 -8.51 -9.43
N LYS A 25 0.07 -7.76 -10.50
CA LYS A 25 0.18 -6.30 -10.41
C LYS A 25 -1.10 -5.71 -9.85
N LEU A 26 -0.95 -4.63 -9.11
CA LEU A 26 -2.10 -3.93 -8.55
C LEU A 26 -2.87 -3.20 -9.65
N THR A 27 -4.19 -3.10 -9.47
CA THR A 27 -5.00 -2.23 -10.31
C THR A 27 -4.75 -0.78 -9.92
N ALA A 28 -5.21 0.16 -10.76
CA ALA A 28 -5.08 1.58 -10.46
C ALA A 28 -5.76 1.94 -9.13
N ASP A 29 -6.91 1.37 -8.86
CA ASP A 29 -7.64 1.64 -7.61
C ASP A 29 -6.88 1.12 -6.40
N GLU A 30 -6.31 -0.07 -6.51
CA GLU A 30 -5.53 -0.65 -5.43
C GLU A 30 -4.27 0.17 -5.16
N ALA A 31 -3.59 0.58 -6.21
CA ALA A 31 -2.40 1.42 -6.08
C ALA A 31 -2.77 2.77 -5.45
N GLN A 32 -3.90 3.34 -5.85
CA GLN A 32 -4.35 4.62 -5.33
C GLN A 32 -4.67 4.55 -3.83
N PHE A 33 -5.18 3.42 -3.37
CA PHE A 33 -5.41 3.23 -1.94
C PHE A 33 -4.14 3.50 -1.15
N ILE A 34 -3.00 3.06 -1.66
CA ILE A 34 -1.71 3.24 -1.01
C ILE A 34 -1.17 4.66 -1.25
N THR A 35 -1.16 5.10 -2.50
CA THR A 35 -0.50 6.36 -2.86
C THR A 35 -1.28 7.59 -2.44
N SER A 36 -2.57 7.46 -2.11
CA SER A 36 -3.36 8.58 -1.62
C SER A 36 -3.03 8.94 -0.17
N ARG A 37 -2.29 8.08 0.53
CA ARG A 37 -1.88 8.34 1.91
C ARG A 37 -0.49 8.95 1.92
N GLY A 38 -0.33 10.07 2.62
CA GLY A 38 0.96 10.75 2.69
C GLY A 38 1.49 10.89 4.11
N GLY A 39 0.68 10.61 5.12
CA GLY A 39 1.11 10.70 6.51
C GLY A 39 1.89 9.47 6.92
N PHE A 40 2.94 9.67 7.73
CA PHE A 40 3.79 8.57 8.15
C PHE A 40 3.03 7.53 8.98
N ILE A 41 2.12 7.98 9.83
CA ILE A 41 1.33 7.05 10.65
C ILE A 41 0.43 6.20 9.76
N ALA A 42 -0.23 6.83 8.78
CA ALA A 42 -1.09 6.11 7.86
C ALA A 42 -0.30 5.09 7.03
N LEU A 43 0.87 5.48 6.54
CA LEU A 43 1.72 4.57 5.77
C LEU A 43 2.23 3.41 6.61
N GLU A 44 2.55 3.67 7.87
CA GLU A 44 3.00 2.62 8.77
C GLU A 44 1.89 1.61 9.02
N VAL A 45 0.66 2.07 9.22
CA VAL A 45 -0.49 1.18 9.41
C VAL A 45 -0.74 0.35 8.15
N ILE A 46 -0.68 0.97 6.98
CA ILE A 46 -0.87 0.25 5.71
C ILE A 46 0.22 -0.80 5.54
N GLU A 47 1.48 -0.42 5.77
CA GLU A 47 2.58 -1.35 5.63
C GLU A 47 2.43 -2.55 6.57
N ASP A 48 2.11 -2.30 7.83
CA ASP A 48 1.92 -3.37 8.79
C ASP A 48 0.78 -4.29 8.37
N THR A 49 -0.31 -3.74 7.87
CA THR A 49 -1.46 -4.52 7.42
C THR A 49 -1.09 -5.37 6.20
N VAL A 50 -0.37 -4.78 5.25
CA VAL A 50 0.09 -5.49 4.06
C VAL A 50 0.98 -6.67 4.46
N MET A 51 1.82 -6.49 5.47
CA MET A 51 2.71 -7.54 5.93
C MET A 51 1.99 -8.68 6.64
N LEU A 52 0.76 -8.45 7.10
CA LEU A 52 -0.05 -9.46 7.77
C LEU A 52 -0.97 -10.21 6.83
N LEU A 53 -1.38 -9.57 5.74
CA LEU A 53 -2.35 -10.13 4.81
C LEU A 53 -1.67 -10.67 3.55
N ARG A 54 -2.37 -11.54 2.84
CA ARG A 54 -1.90 -12.05 1.56
C ARG A 54 -3.08 -12.56 0.74
N GLY A 55 -2.89 -12.66 -0.58
CA GLY A 55 -3.90 -13.18 -1.47
C GLY A 55 -5.17 -12.35 -1.43
N LYS A 56 -6.30 -13.02 -1.33
CA LYS A 56 -7.60 -12.36 -1.38
C LYS A 56 -7.85 -11.40 -0.22
N GLU A 57 -7.33 -11.74 0.95
CA GLU A 57 -7.51 -10.85 2.11
C GLU A 57 -6.84 -9.50 1.88
N LEU A 58 -5.65 -9.52 1.31
CA LEU A 58 -4.95 -8.28 0.97
C LEU A 58 -5.66 -7.55 -0.15
N GLU A 59 -6.12 -8.28 -1.16
CA GLU A 59 -6.88 -7.70 -2.24
C GLU A 59 -8.13 -6.99 -1.73
N ASP A 60 -8.88 -7.63 -0.84
CA ASP A 60 -10.07 -7.04 -0.26
C ASP A 60 -9.74 -5.79 0.55
N TYR A 61 -8.64 -5.82 1.29
CA TYR A 61 -8.19 -4.66 2.06
C TYR A 61 -7.89 -3.47 1.14
N LEU A 62 -7.14 -3.72 0.06
CA LEU A 62 -6.75 -2.64 -0.86
C LEU A 62 -7.92 -2.10 -1.68
N ASN A 63 -9.00 -2.87 -1.80
CA ASN A 63 -10.20 -2.43 -2.49
C ASN A 63 -11.25 -1.88 -1.54
N SER A 64 -10.93 -1.76 -0.27
CA SER A 64 -11.79 -1.13 0.72
C SER A 64 -11.91 0.36 0.42
N GLU A 65 -13.13 0.87 0.42
CA GLU A 65 -13.35 2.30 0.17
C GLU A 65 -13.05 3.15 1.38
N HIS A 66 -12.92 2.53 2.51
CA HIS A 66 -12.74 3.25 3.76
C HIS A 66 -11.29 3.17 4.20
N PRO A 67 -10.70 4.34 4.41
CA PRO A 67 -9.37 4.39 4.96
C PRO A 67 -9.33 3.87 6.39
#